data_8de37ce4ef00fb8d56581cdd02ec212e
#
_entry.id   8de37ce4ef00fb8d56581cdd02ec212e
#
_cell.length_a   1.000
_cell.length_b   1.000
_cell.length_c   1.000
_cell.angle_alpha   90.00
_cell.angle_beta   90.00
_cell.angle_gamma   90.00
#
_symmetry.space_group_name_H-M   'P 1'
#
loop_
_entity.id
_entity.type
_entity.pdbx_description
1 polymer ?
#
loop_
_entity_poly.entity_id
_entity_poly.type
_entity_poly.pdbx_seq_one_letter_code
_entity_poly.pdbx_strand_id
1 'polypeptide(L)'
;MVYDLTMLEAFYSAYKGKVEHVRAVLKRPLTLAEKILYAHLFNEGDVKNYKRGEDYVNFRPDRVAMQDATAQMALLQFMNAGKEKVAVPSTVHCDHLIQAYKGAKEDIATATKTNEEVYDFLRDVSSRYGIGFWKPGAGIIHQVVLENYAFPGVHLQLCGQIIAKDTGFGIIELAKAGLIDLTFIRKEHGLGIGGGL
;
A
#
# COMPACT_ATOMS: atom_id res chain seq x y z
N MET A 1 15.34 -5.16 12.85
CA MET A 1 14.19 -6.07 12.81
C MET A 1 13.07 -5.35 12.08
N VAL A 2 12.52 -5.98 11.08
CA VAL A 2 11.60 -5.34 10.14
C VAL A 2 10.15 -5.34 10.64
N TYR A 3 9.87 -6.12 11.68
CA TYR A 3 8.53 -6.22 12.28
C TYR A 3 8.31 -5.18 13.37
N ASP A 4 7.23 -4.44 13.25
CA ASP A 4 6.67 -3.66 14.35
C ASP A 4 5.66 -4.52 15.12
N LEU A 5 6.14 -5.36 16.02
CA LEU A 5 5.31 -6.26 16.81
C LEU A 5 4.28 -5.51 17.66
N THR A 6 4.66 -4.38 18.23
CA THR A 6 3.77 -3.56 19.05
C THR A 6 2.58 -3.05 18.23
N MET A 7 2.84 -2.62 16.97
CA MET A 7 1.78 -2.18 16.05
C MET A 7 0.86 -3.35 15.69
N LEU A 8 1.42 -4.54 15.43
CA LEU A 8 0.64 -5.74 15.13
C LEU A 8 -0.24 -6.17 16.31
N GLU A 9 0.31 -6.19 17.50
CA GLU A 9 -0.43 -6.51 18.72
C GLU A 9 -1.57 -5.52 18.97
N ALA A 10 -1.31 -4.23 18.81
CA ALA A 10 -2.32 -3.18 18.91
C ALA A 10 -3.42 -3.35 17.86
N PHE A 11 -3.05 -3.64 16.61
CA PHE A 11 -4.01 -3.90 15.53
C PHE A 11 -4.94 -5.07 15.86
N TYR A 12 -4.36 -6.24 16.19
CA TYR A 12 -5.17 -7.43 16.45
C TYR A 12 -6.01 -7.31 17.73
N SER A 13 -5.52 -6.62 18.73
CA SER A 13 -6.28 -6.35 19.96
C SER A 13 -7.53 -5.50 19.71
N ALA A 14 -7.42 -4.50 18.83
CA ALA A 14 -8.54 -3.61 18.49
C ALA A 14 -9.47 -4.19 17.43
N TYR A 15 -8.98 -5.06 16.55
CA TYR A 15 -9.67 -5.51 15.34
C TYR A 15 -11.03 -6.15 15.61
N LYS A 16 -11.10 -7.04 16.62
CA LYS A 16 -12.35 -7.71 16.99
C LYS A 16 -13.43 -6.70 17.39
N GLY A 17 -13.09 -5.74 18.25
CA GLY A 17 -14.03 -4.70 18.70
C GLY A 17 -14.52 -3.83 17.54
N LYS A 18 -13.64 -3.45 16.62
CA LYS A 18 -14.03 -2.69 15.42
C LYS A 18 -15.02 -3.45 14.56
N VAL A 19 -14.77 -4.74 14.29
CA VAL A 19 -15.69 -5.60 13.52
C VAL A 19 -17.03 -5.78 14.21
N GLU A 20 -17.04 -5.95 15.53
CA GLU A 20 -18.29 -6.07 16.32
C GLU A 20 -19.10 -4.77 16.28
N HIS A 21 -18.45 -3.62 16.41
CA HIS A 21 -19.08 -2.31 16.25
C HIS A 21 -19.75 -2.16 14.88
N VAL A 22 -19.03 -2.46 13.80
CA VAL A 22 -19.58 -2.40 12.43
C VAL A 22 -20.79 -3.31 12.27
N ARG A 23 -20.73 -4.55 12.78
CA ARG A 23 -21.87 -5.48 12.75
C ARG A 23 -23.08 -4.95 13.50
N ALA A 24 -22.86 -4.31 14.65
CA ALA A 24 -23.93 -3.71 15.44
C ALA A 24 -24.63 -2.57 14.71
N VAL A 25 -23.87 -1.75 13.97
CA VAL A 25 -24.43 -0.64 13.18
C VAL A 25 -25.14 -1.15 11.92
N LEU A 26 -24.48 -2.02 11.14
CA LEU A 26 -25.02 -2.48 9.85
C LEU A 26 -26.10 -3.56 10.00
N LYS A 27 -26.19 -4.23 11.14
CA LYS A 27 -27.14 -5.29 11.47
C LYS A 27 -27.18 -6.43 10.44
N ARG A 28 -26.01 -6.78 9.87
CA ARG A 28 -25.85 -7.85 8.89
C ARG A 28 -24.48 -8.54 9.01
N PRO A 29 -24.33 -9.75 8.46
CA PRO A 29 -23.03 -10.38 8.29
C PRO A 29 -22.09 -9.53 7.42
N LEU A 30 -20.80 -9.64 7.66
CA LEU A 30 -19.74 -8.99 6.89
C LEU A 30 -18.87 -10.04 6.19
N THR A 31 -18.52 -9.79 4.94
CA THR A 31 -17.49 -10.56 4.25
C THR A 31 -16.11 -10.27 4.87
N LEU A 32 -15.10 -11.07 4.54
CA LEU A 32 -13.72 -10.83 5.01
C LEU A 32 -13.21 -9.45 4.54
N ALA A 33 -13.43 -9.12 3.27
CA ALA A 33 -13.03 -7.83 2.71
C ALA A 33 -13.70 -6.66 3.46
N GLU A 34 -15.00 -6.75 3.74
CA GLU A 34 -15.70 -5.71 4.50
C GLU A 34 -15.15 -5.58 5.93
N LYS A 35 -14.84 -6.67 6.60
CA LYS A 35 -14.23 -6.62 7.94
C LYS A 35 -12.91 -5.85 7.93
N ILE A 36 -12.06 -6.10 6.91
CA ILE A 36 -10.79 -5.40 6.76
C ILE A 36 -11.05 -3.92 6.44
N LEU A 37 -11.84 -3.61 5.42
CA LEU A 37 -12.08 -2.24 4.98
C LEU A 37 -12.74 -1.39 6.09
N TYR A 38 -13.80 -1.87 6.71
CA TYR A 38 -14.47 -1.13 7.78
C TYR A 38 -13.57 -0.94 9.02
N ALA A 39 -12.66 -1.87 9.32
CA ALA A 39 -11.70 -1.70 10.41
C ALA A 39 -10.65 -0.62 10.14
N HIS A 40 -10.49 -0.20 8.87
CA HIS A 40 -9.54 0.82 8.43
C HIS A 40 -10.21 2.12 7.98
N LEU A 41 -11.47 2.36 8.33
CA LEU A 41 -12.11 3.65 8.09
C LEU A 41 -11.29 4.76 8.76
N PHE A 42 -11.17 5.89 8.07
CA PHE A 42 -10.46 7.06 8.61
C PHE A 42 -11.12 7.57 9.89
N ASN A 43 -12.45 7.65 9.90
CA ASN A 43 -13.26 7.95 11.08
C ASN A 43 -14.14 6.74 11.43
N GLU A 44 -14.06 6.25 12.65
CA GLU A 44 -14.88 5.14 13.12
C GLU A 44 -16.39 5.45 13.13
N GLY A 45 -16.76 6.75 13.16
CA GLY A 45 -18.15 7.19 13.07
C GLY A 45 -18.77 7.14 11.66
N ASP A 46 -17.96 6.91 10.63
CA ASP A 46 -18.42 6.88 9.23
C ASP A 46 -19.02 5.53 8.81
N VAL A 47 -19.30 4.65 9.77
CA VAL A 47 -19.87 3.33 9.49
C VAL A 47 -21.29 3.47 8.97
N LYS A 48 -21.50 3.13 7.71
CA LYS A 48 -22.82 3.07 7.03
C LYS A 48 -22.84 1.98 5.96
N ASN A 49 -24.00 1.67 5.42
CA ASN A 49 -24.07 0.86 4.20
C ASN A 49 -23.67 1.72 3.02
N TYR A 50 -22.44 1.54 2.54
CA TYR A 50 -21.93 2.23 1.37
C TYR A 50 -22.54 1.65 0.09
N LYS A 51 -22.97 2.53 -0.81
CA LYS A 51 -23.48 2.16 -2.12
C LYS A 51 -22.34 2.10 -3.12
N ARG A 52 -22.17 0.93 -3.73
CA ARG A 52 -21.16 0.68 -4.75
C ARG A 52 -21.31 1.62 -5.93
N GLY A 53 -20.20 2.30 -6.31
CA GLY A 53 -20.18 3.23 -7.45
C GLY A 53 -20.80 4.60 -7.19
N GLU A 54 -21.38 4.84 -5.99
CA GLU A 54 -22.00 6.12 -5.60
C GLU A 54 -21.27 6.79 -4.44
N ASP A 55 -20.93 6.01 -3.40
CA ASP A 55 -20.32 6.55 -2.17
C ASP A 55 -18.80 6.59 -2.23
N TYR A 56 -18.22 7.54 -1.53
CA TYR A 56 -16.78 7.68 -1.28
C TYR A 56 -16.45 7.32 0.16
N VAL A 57 -15.29 6.71 0.38
CA VAL A 57 -14.81 6.28 1.71
C VAL A 57 -13.35 6.68 1.89
N ASN A 58 -13.03 7.24 3.03
CA ASN A 58 -11.65 7.53 3.43
C ASN A 58 -11.12 6.41 4.31
N PHE A 59 -9.98 5.85 3.94
CA PHE A 59 -9.31 4.81 4.69
C PHE A 59 -7.98 5.32 5.28
N ARG A 60 -7.60 4.75 6.42
CA ARG A 60 -6.29 4.93 7.02
C ARG A 60 -5.52 3.61 6.93
N PRO A 61 -4.51 3.51 6.08
CA PRO A 61 -3.65 2.33 6.06
C PRO A 61 -2.77 2.29 7.31
N ASP A 62 -2.40 1.09 7.77
CA ASP A 62 -1.45 0.92 8.86
C ASP A 62 0.00 0.99 8.39
N ARG A 63 0.25 0.72 7.12
CA ARG A 63 1.56 0.75 6.49
C ARG A 63 1.47 1.02 4.99
N VAL A 64 2.50 1.67 4.44
CA VAL A 64 2.64 1.88 2.99
C VAL A 64 3.94 1.26 2.49
N ALA A 65 3.87 0.48 1.42
CA ALA A 65 5.03 -0.01 0.69
C ALA A 65 4.94 0.45 -0.77
N MET A 66 6.01 1.04 -1.28
CA MET A 66 6.07 1.66 -2.60
C MET A 66 7.18 1.01 -3.44
N GLN A 67 6.94 0.83 -4.72
CA GLN A 67 7.98 0.41 -5.67
C GLN A 67 8.68 1.64 -6.28
N ASP A 68 9.91 1.47 -6.76
CA ASP A 68 10.78 2.55 -7.24
C ASP A 68 10.16 3.42 -8.34
N ALA A 69 9.48 2.81 -9.31
CA ALA A 69 8.93 3.56 -10.44
C ALA A 69 7.77 4.51 -10.04
N THR A 70 6.92 4.12 -9.09
CA THR A 70 5.77 4.93 -8.63
C THR A 70 6.06 5.76 -7.39
N ALA A 71 7.04 5.37 -6.58
CA ALA A 71 7.43 6.09 -5.37
C ALA A 71 7.90 7.52 -5.68
N GLN A 72 8.53 7.75 -6.83
CA GLN A 72 8.98 9.08 -7.25
C GLN A 72 7.82 10.10 -7.19
N MET A 73 6.71 9.78 -7.84
CA MET A 73 5.54 10.66 -7.86
C MET A 73 4.90 10.81 -6.48
N ALA A 74 4.75 9.71 -5.75
CA ALA A 74 4.17 9.74 -4.40
C ALA A 74 5.02 10.59 -3.44
N LEU A 75 6.33 10.44 -3.48
CA LEU A 75 7.24 11.20 -2.63
C LEU A 75 7.31 12.68 -3.03
N LEU A 76 7.29 13.01 -4.31
CA LEU A 76 7.20 14.40 -4.76
C LEU A 76 5.90 15.06 -4.27
N GLN A 77 4.76 14.38 -4.38
CA GLN A 77 3.49 14.89 -3.85
C GLN A 77 3.53 15.05 -2.33
N PHE A 78 4.13 14.09 -1.62
CA PHE A 78 4.31 14.15 -0.18
C PHE A 78 5.18 15.37 0.23
N MET A 79 6.29 15.60 -0.47
CA MET A 79 7.16 16.74 -0.23
C MET A 79 6.42 18.07 -0.46
N ASN A 80 5.65 18.17 -1.55
CA ASN A 80 4.86 19.34 -1.88
C ASN A 80 3.74 19.60 -0.84
N ALA A 81 3.26 18.58 -0.16
CA ALA A 81 2.31 18.71 0.94
C ALA A 81 2.93 19.31 2.22
N GLY A 82 4.25 19.52 2.27
CA GLY A 82 4.97 20.18 3.36
C GLY A 82 4.94 19.41 4.68
N LYS A 83 4.78 18.10 4.65
CA LYS A 83 4.79 17.26 5.85
C LYS A 83 6.23 16.96 6.30
N GLU A 84 6.46 16.99 7.61
CA GLU A 84 7.80 16.74 8.18
C GLU A 84 8.15 15.25 8.23
N LYS A 85 7.17 14.39 8.43
CA LYS A 85 7.32 12.94 8.56
C LYS A 85 6.12 12.21 7.98
N VAL A 86 6.34 10.95 7.59
CA VAL A 86 5.26 10.04 7.21
C VAL A 86 4.34 9.73 8.39
N ALA A 87 3.04 9.61 8.13
CA ALA A 87 2.05 9.34 9.17
C ALA A 87 2.03 7.89 9.63
N VAL A 88 2.49 6.97 8.79
CA VAL A 88 2.54 5.53 9.03
C VAL A 88 3.88 4.96 8.56
N PRO A 89 4.34 3.83 9.11
CA PRO A 89 5.55 3.16 8.62
C PRO A 89 5.49 2.97 7.11
N SER A 90 6.51 3.45 6.41
CA SER A 90 6.56 3.43 4.95
C SER A 90 7.88 2.87 4.46
N THR A 91 7.86 2.18 3.33
CA THR A 91 9.07 1.63 2.69
C THR A 91 9.05 1.83 1.19
N VAL A 92 10.25 2.03 0.62
CA VAL A 92 10.49 2.06 -0.83
C VAL A 92 11.34 0.86 -1.21
N HIS A 93 10.98 0.19 -2.29
CA HIS A 93 11.65 -1.02 -2.78
C HIS A 93 12.08 -0.84 -4.23
N CYS A 94 13.37 -1.08 -4.51
CA CYS A 94 13.97 -0.86 -5.83
C CYS A 94 14.20 -2.18 -6.54
N ASP A 95 13.22 -2.61 -7.36
CA ASP A 95 13.28 -3.83 -8.16
C ASP A 95 12.75 -3.69 -9.60
N HIS A 96 11.80 -2.80 -9.86
CA HIS A 96 11.14 -2.68 -11.17
C HIS A 96 12.01 -2.03 -12.26
N LEU A 97 13.02 -1.26 -11.89
CA LEU A 97 13.94 -0.63 -12.84
C LEU A 97 15.13 -1.53 -13.22
N ILE A 98 15.16 -2.77 -12.71
CA ILE A 98 16.19 -3.75 -13.02
C ILE A 98 15.64 -4.70 -14.11
N GLN A 99 16.29 -4.74 -15.27
CA GLN A 99 15.94 -5.66 -16.34
C GLN A 99 16.64 -7.00 -16.11
N ALA A 100 15.89 -8.07 -16.02
CA ALA A 100 16.43 -9.43 -15.90
C ALA A 100 16.79 -9.98 -17.29
N TYR A 101 17.95 -9.57 -17.83
CA TYR A 101 18.34 -9.88 -19.20
C TYR A 101 19.61 -10.73 -19.29
N LYS A 102 20.71 -10.30 -18.64
CA LYS A 102 22.02 -10.97 -18.75
C LYS A 102 22.41 -11.79 -17.53
N GLY A 103 21.92 -11.37 -16.37
CA GLY A 103 22.22 -11.98 -15.10
C GLY A 103 22.36 -10.95 -13.97
N ALA A 104 22.13 -11.40 -12.74
CA ALA A 104 21.94 -10.53 -11.59
C ALA A 104 23.04 -9.46 -11.43
N LYS A 105 24.32 -9.83 -11.58
CA LYS A 105 25.44 -8.89 -11.38
C LYS A 105 25.48 -7.80 -12.44
N GLU A 106 25.33 -8.17 -13.72
CA GLU A 106 25.40 -7.22 -14.83
C GLU A 106 24.16 -6.34 -14.89
N ASP A 107 22.98 -6.92 -14.66
CA ASP A 107 21.70 -6.22 -14.72
C ASP A 107 21.58 -5.19 -13.58
N ILE A 108 22.03 -5.53 -12.36
CA ILE A 108 22.08 -4.60 -11.23
C ILE A 108 23.09 -3.46 -11.51
N ALA A 109 24.27 -3.78 -12.02
CA ALA A 109 25.27 -2.77 -12.34
C ALA A 109 24.76 -1.80 -13.43
N THR A 110 24.11 -2.32 -14.46
CA THR A 110 23.49 -1.54 -15.53
C THR A 110 22.35 -0.66 -14.97
N ALA A 111 21.45 -1.23 -14.20
CA ALA A 111 20.32 -0.50 -13.62
C ALA A 111 20.78 0.62 -12.68
N THR A 112 21.77 0.35 -11.83
CA THR A 112 22.33 1.35 -10.90
C THR A 112 22.92 2.54 -11.65
N LYS A 113 23.65 2.29 -12.73
CA LYS A 113 24.24 3.36 -13.55
C LYS A 113 23.17 4.13 -14.35
N THR A 114 22.22 3.42 -14.93
CA THR A 114 21.19 4.03 -15.79
C THR A 114 20.18 4.85 -15.00
N ASN A 115 19.86 4.41 -13.79
CA ASN A 115 18.85 5.03 -12.93
C ASN A 115 19.46 5.66 -11.66
N GLU A 116 20.71 6.10 -11.71
CA GLU A 116 21.43 6.66 -10.57
C GLU A 116 20.67 7.81 -9.92
N GLU A 117 20.19 8.76 -10.72
CA GLU A 117 19.44 9.92 -10.26
C GLU A 117 18.16 9.50 -9.51
N VAL A 118 17.44 8.50 -10.02
CA VAL A 118 16.22 7.99 -9.39
C VAL A 118 16.52 7.32 -8.05
N TYR A 119 17.51 6.45 -8.01
CA TYR A 119 17.89 5.75 -6.79
C TYR A 119 18.43 6.69 -5.71
N ASP A 120 19.20 7.68 -6.12
CA ASP A 120 19.71 8.72 -5.21
C ASP A 120 18.56 9.56 -4.64
N PHE A 121 17.65 10.03 -5.50
CA PHE A 121 16.44 10.72 -5.04
C PHE A 121 15.64 9.90 -4.03
N LEU A 122 15.33 8.64 -4.36
CA LEU A 122 14.55 7.77 -3.48
C LEU A 122 15.26 7.50 -2.14
N ARG A 123 16.58 7.30 -2.17
CA ARG A 123 17.40 7.12 -0.95
C ARG A 123 17.36 8.35 -0.07
N ASP A 124 17.62 9.52 -0.65
CA ASP A 124 17.76 10.77 0.10
C ASP A 124 16.43 11.24 0.70
N VAL A 125 15.36 11.15 -0.08
CA VAL A 125 14.00 11.45 0.41
C VAL A 125 13.59 10.43 1.49
N SER A 126 13.86 9.15 1.29
CA SER A 126 13.56 8.13 2.30
C SER A 126 14.30 8.42 3.62
N SER A 127 15.58 8.74 3.55
CA SER A 127 16.38 9.12 4.72
C SER A 127 15.84 10.36 5.42
N ARG A 128 15.46 11.38 4.65
CA ARG A 128 14.95 12.66 5.17
C ARG A 128 13.65 12.50 5.95
N TYR A 129 12.74 11.64 5.50
CA TYR A 129 11.39 11.53 6.05
C TYR A 129 11.14 10.28 6.90
N GLY A 130 12.20 9.49 7.17
CA GLY A 130 12.11 8.30 8.01
C GLY A 130 11.43 7.12 7.31
N ILE A 131 11.57 7.01 5.99
CA ILE A 131 11.06 5.94 5.15
C ILE A 131 12.13 4.86 5.00
N GLY A 132 11.78 3.60 5.14
CA GLY A 132 12.70 2.47 4.92
C GLY A 132 13.07 2.35 3.43
N PHE A 133 14.35 2.20 3.14
CA PHE A 133 14.85 2.12 1.76
C PHE A 133 15.50 0.75 1.49
N TRP A 134 14.86 -0.02 0.62
CA TRP A 134 15.36 -1.29 0.10
C TRP A 134 16.03 -1.02 -1.25
N LYS A 135 17.37 -0.97 -1.22
CA LYS A 135 18.21 -0.63 -2.37
C LYS A 135 18.07 -1.63 -3.53
N PRO A 136 18.49 -1.26 -4.75
CA PRO A 136 18.56 -2.19 -5.88
C PRO A 136 19.28 -3.49 -5.53
N GLY A 137 18.68 -4.62 -5.86
CA GLY A 137 19.22 -5.95 -5.55
C GLY A 137 18.88 -6.50 -4.16
N ALA A 138 18.11 -5.78 -3.35
CA ALA A 138 17.70 -6.26 -2.02
C ALA A 138 16.54 -7.26 -2.04
N GLY A 139 15.92 -7.49 -3.19
CA GLY A 139 14.84 -8.46 -3.39
C GLY A 139 13.62 -7.86 -4.10
N ILE A 140 12.76 -8.71 -4.60
CA ILE A 140 11.51 -8.34 -5.27
C ILE A 140 10.54 -7.82 -4.21
N ILE A 141 9.92 -6.65 -4.46
CA ILE A 141 9.02 -5.99 -3.50
C ILE A 141 7.93 -6.93 -2.98
N HIS A 142 7.29 -7.70 -3.86
CA HIS A 142 6.21 -8.62 -3.46
C HIS A 142 6.70 -9.62 -2.41
N GLN A 143 7.84 -10.26 -2.67
CA GLN A 143 8.43 -11.25 -1.76
C GLN A 143 8.85 -10.61 -0.45
N VAL A 144 9.62 -9.52 -0.53
CA VAL A 144 10.12 -8.81 0.66
C VAL A 144 8.97 -8.32 1.55
N VAL A 145 7.92 -7.75 0.95
CA VAL A 145 6.79 -7.25 1.72
C VAL A 145 5.96 -8.38 2.31
N LEU A 146 5.71 -9.45 1.54
CA LEU A 146 4.96 -10.61 2.05
C LEU A 146 5.68 -11.30 3.21
N GLU A 147 6.98 -11.43 3.15
CA GLU A 147 7.77 -12.08 4.19
C GLU A 147 7.97 -11.23 5.45
N ASN A 148 8.09 -9.91 5.28
CA ASN A 148 8.57 -9.05 6.37
C ASN A 148 7.54 -8.08 6.92
N TYR A 149 6.54 -7.66 6.15
CA TYR A 149 5.70 -6.53 6.53
C TYR A 149 4.20 -6.81 6.48
N ALA A 150 3.79 -7.83 5.74
CA ALA A 150 2.42 -7.93 5.36
C ALA A 150 1.52 -8.50 6.46
N PHE A 151 0.47 -7.75 6.82
CA PHE A 151 -0.64 -8.09 7.68
C PHE A 151 -1.90 -7.33 7.19
N PRO A 152 -3.12 -7.59 7.71
CA PRO A 152 -4.29 -6.80 7.34
C PRO A 152 -4.04 -5.31 7.55
N GLY A 153 -4.39 -4.50 6.55
CA GLY A 153 -4.16 -3.04 6.59
C GLY A 153 -2.89 -2.55 5.92
N VAL A 154 -2.04 -3.43 5.40
CA VAL A 154 -0.91 -3.02 4.58
C VAL A 154 -1.40 -2.55 3.22
N HIS A 155 -1.05 -1.30 2.90
CA HIS A 155 -1.27 -0.70 1.60
C HIS A 155 -0.03 -0.86 0.74
N LEU A 156 -0.13 -1.65 -0.32
CA LEU A 156 0.93 -1.82 -1.32
C LEU A 156 0.64 -0.99 -2.55
N GLN A 157 1.46 -0.01 -2.83
CA GLN A 157 1.39 0.76 -4.07
C GLN A 157 2.34 0.15 -5.11
N LEU A 158 1.82 -0.78 -5.88
CA LEU A 158 2.54 -1.48 -6.95
C LEU A 158 1.96 -1.11 -8.30
N CYS A 159 2.71 -0.44 -9.17
CA CYS A 159 2.30 -0.14 -10.55
C CYS A 159 0.85 0.36 -10.70
N GLY A 160 0.37 1.18 -9.75
CA GLY A 160 -1.02 1.61 -9.69
C GLY A 160 -1.99 0.58 -9.11
N GLN A 161 -1.49 -0.53 -8.60
CA GLN A 161 -2.30 -1.55 -7.91
C GLN A 161 -2.17 -1.40 -6.40
N ILE A 162 -3.27 -1.55 -5.71
CA ILE A 162 -3.33 -1.64 -4.25
C ILE A 162 -3.58 -3.10 -3.89
N ILE A 163 -2.71 -3.70 -3.09
CA ILE A 163 -2.83 -5.08 -2.64
C ILE A 163 -3.09 -5.08 -1.14
N ALA A 164 -4.18 -5.72 -0.73
CA ALA A 164 -4.47 -6.02 0.67
C ALA A 164 -4.10 -7.47 0.96
N LYS A 165 -3.21 -7.69 1.92
CA LYS A 165 -2.54 -8.98 2.11
C LYS A 165 -3.44 -10.14 2.51
N ASP A 166 -4.33 -9.95 3.47
CA ASP A 166 -5.01 -11.11 4.11
C ASP A 166 -6.01 -11.84 3.23
N THR A 167 -6.30 -11.29 2.05
CA THR A 167 -7.16 -11.97 1.10
C THR A 167 -6.38 -12.78 0.07
N GLY A 168 -5.06 -12.61 -0.01
CA GLY A 168 -4.24 -13.11 -1.10
C GLY A 168 -4.60 -12.53 -2.47
N PHE A 169 -5.52 -11.54 -2.48
CA PHE A 169 -6.04 -10.91 -3.68
C PHE A 169 -5.66 -9.42 -3.70
N GLY A 170 -5.24 -8.95 -4.86
CA GLY A 170 -5.16 -7.52 -5.13
C GLY A 170 -6.55 -6.89 -5.18
N ILE A 171 -6.62 -5.58 -5.04
CA ILE A 171 -7.89 -4.84 -5.17
C ILE A 171 -8.51 -5.07 -6.56
N ILE A 172 -7.69 -5.31 -7.60
CA ILE A 172 -8.18 -5.67 -8.93
C ILE A 172 -8.94 -6.98 -8.91
N GLU A 173 -8.43 -8.00 -8.22
CA GLU A 173 -9.10 -9.29 -8.08
C GLU A 173 -10.37 -9.17 -7.25
N LEU A 174 -10.35 -8.36 -6.19
CA LEU A 174 -11.54 -8.05 -5.40
C LEU A 174 -12.60 -7.34 -6.24
N ALA A 175 -12.21 -6.42 -7.12
CA ALA A 175 -13.11 -5.76 -8.05
C ALA A 175 -13.66 -6.72 -9.12
N LYS A 176 -12.82 -7.58 -9.70
CA LYS A 176 -13.25 -8.64 -10.64
C LYS A 176 -14.24 -9.60 -9.99
N ALA A 177 -14.01 -9.94 -8.71
CA ALA A 177 -14.94 -10.74 -7.93
C ALA A 177 -16.23 -9.99 -7.51
N GLY A 178 -16.36 -8.71 -7.88
CA GLY A 178 -17.52 -7.90 -7.53
C GLY A 178 -17.59 -7.47 -6.07
N LEU A 179 -16.51 -7.64 -5.32
CA LEU A 179 -16.45 -7.31 -3.89
C LEU A 179 -16.16 -5.83 -3.62
N ILE A 180 -15.47 -5.16 -4.55
CA ILE A 180 -15.20 -3.71 -4.51
C ILE A 180 -15.33 -3.13 -5.91
N ASP A 181 -15.57 -1.83 -6.00
CA ASP A 181 -15.61 -1.10 -7.27
C ASP A 181 -14.35 -0.26 -7.47
N LEU A 182 -13.60 -0.55 -8.53
CA LEU A 182 -12.38 0.20 -8.86
C LEU A 182 -12.64 1.63 -9.30
N THR A 183 -13.83 1.96 -9.80
CA THR A 183 -14.18 3.34 -10.15
C THR A 183 -14.18 4.24 -8.92
N PHE A 184 -14.45 3.68 -7.79
CA PHE A 184 -14.42 4.27 -6.48
C PHE A 184 -13.01 4.74 -6.07
N ILE A 185 -11.99 3.89 -6.21
CA ILE A 185 -10.59 4.22 -5.90
C ILE A 185 -10.03 5.23 -6.89
N ARG A 186 -10.45 5.15 -8.16
CA ARG A 186 -9.94 5.98 -9.25
C ARG A 186 -10.33 7.46 -9.14
N LYS A 187 -11.51 7.78 -8.59
CA LYS A 187 -12.01 9.17 -8.52
C LYS A 187 -11.37 9.99 -7.40
N GLU A 188 -11.13 9.39 -6.23
CA GLU A 188 -10.67 10.12 -5.04
C GLU A 188 -9.18 10.42 -5.01
N HIS A 189 -8.34 9.57 -5.60
CA HIS A 189 -6.90 9.68 -5.43
C HIS A 189 -6.15 10.18 -6.67
N GLY A 190 -6.85 10.56 -7.74
CA GLY A 190 -6.21 11.04 -8.97
C GLY A 190 -5.26 10.01 -9.60
N LEU A 191 -5.26 8.79 -9.11
CA LEU A 191 -4.47 7.68 -9.60
C LEU A 191 -5.01 7.28 -10.97
N GLY A 192 -4.42 7.85 -12.03
CA GLY A 192 -4.63 7.39 -13.37
C GLY A 192 -4.15 5.95 -13.49
N ILE A 193 -5.04 4.98 -13.30
CA ILE A 193 -4.79 3.61 -13.75
C ILE A 193 -4.86 3.67 -15.28
N GLY A 194 -3.78 4.07 -15.90
CA GLY A 194 -3.52 3.91 -17.31
C GLY A 194 -3.20 2.45 -17.57
N GLY A 195 -4.22 1.65 -17.77
CA GLY A 195 -4.09 0.27 -18.16
C GLY A 195 -5.39 -0.12 -18.83
N GLY A 196 -5.39 -0.12 -20.16
CA GLY A 196 -6.48 -0.71 -20.90
C GLY A 196 -6.65 -2.18 -20.51
N LEU A 197 -7.87 -2.56 -20.22
CA LEU A 197 -8.34 -3.93 -20.38
C LEU A 197 -8.61 -4.14 -21.86
#